data_69cf003f75ed30076ca0a8fab5b2a01b
#
_entry.id   69cf003f75ed30076ca0a8fab5b2a01b
#
_cell.length_a   1.000
_cell.length_b   1.000
_cell.length_c   1.000
_cell.angle_alpha   90.00
_cell.angle_beta   90.00
_cell.angle_gamma   90.00
#
_symmetry.space_group_name_H-M   'P 1'
#
loop_
_entity.id
_entity.type
_entity.pdbx_description
1 polymer ?
#
loop_
_entity_poly.entity_id
_entity_poly.type
_entity_poly.pdbx_seq_one_letter_code
_entity_poly.pdbx_strand_id
1 'polypeptide(L)'
;MEEVPPEKGEYPDPLEELPRARKEGASEELRRKWRKRFLGLVRIWEQGPWISSGPFGAQVVYADGKVFEIGETTVRFTEPLFHGVEYASPGWVLAIVVEHGGKKFLYSSDLQGPIIEDYAEWIAAEAPDVLVLDGPATYLRGPLQAAATLERAIRNCAEAVRGARARVTILDHHLTREPRFRDACREAFSAGAITGAEALGLPPLTDRLSTWKAKGKLEEMVERARAGELDSHLPSRGLSVDLLGL
;
A
#
# COMPACT_ATOMS: atom_id res chain seq x y z
N MET A 1 -12.98 2.09 30.02
CA MET A 1 -12.47 2.70 28.76
C MET A 1 -13.70 2.88 27.89
N GLU A 2 -13.92 4.07 27.41
CA GLU A 2 -15.08 4.38 26.57
C GLU A 2 -14.73 4.04 25.11
N GLU A 3 -15.60 3.32 24.41
CA GLU A 3 -15.42 3.04 22.99
C GLU A 3 -15.66 4.31 22.18
N VAL A 4 -14.79 4.59 21.22
CA VAL A 4 -14.90 5.73 20.31
C VAL A 4 -15.49 5.26 19.00
N PRO A 5 -16.80 5.50 18.72
CA PRO A 5 -17.40 5.12 17.45
C PRO A 5 -16.84 5.99 16.32
N PRO A 6 -16.83 5.46 15.08
CA PRO A 6 -16.53 6.30 13.91
C PRO A 6 -17.57 7.41 13.78
N GLU A 7 -17.14 8.56 13.27
CA GLU A 7 -18.04 9.65 12.93
C GLU A 7 -19.07 9.13 11.92
N LYS A 8 -20.37 9.24 12.25
CA LYS A 8 -21.43 8.85 11.33
C LYS A 8 -21.46 9.86 10.19
N GLY A 9 -21.04 9.44 9.01
CA GLY A 9 -21.13 10.21 7.79
C GLY A 9 -22.00 9.51 6.74
N GLU A 10 -22.52 10.27 5.80
CA GLU A 10 -22.94 9.68 4.54
C GLU A 10 -21.65 9.16 3.87
N TYR A 11 -21.71 7.93 3.35
CA TYR A 11 -20.61 7.38 2.56
C TYR A 11 -20.82 7.80 1.10
N PRO A 12 -20.23 8.93 0.64
CA PRO A 12 -20.34 9.36 -0.75
C PRO A 12 -19.84 8.25 -1.67
N ASP A 13 -20.21 8.29 -2.92
CA ASP A 13 -19.66 7.36 -3.89
C ASP A 13 -18.23 7.81 -4.25
N PRO A 14 -17.17 7.15 -3.80
CA PRO A 14 -15.80 7.58 -4.09
C PRO A 14 -15.50 7.62 -5.59
N LEU A 15 -16.25 6.89 -6.43
CA LEU A 15 -16.10 6.93 -7.88
C LEU A 15 -16.52 8.27 -8.51
N GLU A 16 -17.29 9.10 -7.82
CA GLU A 16 -17.64 10.43 -8.34
C GLU A 16 -16.42 11.31 -8.50
N GLU A 17 -15.42 11.12 -7.67
CA GLU A 17 -14.14 11.83 -7.68
C GLU A 17 -13.04 11.13 -8.49
N LEU A 18 -13.36 10.00 -9.12
CA LEU A 18 -12.40 9.18 -9.88
C LEU A 18 -12.81 9.11 -11.36
N PRO A 19 -12.58 10.18 -12.16
CA PRO A 19 -13.08 10.28 -13.53
C PRO A 19 -12.54 9.19 -14.47
N ARG A 20 -11.30 8.75 -14.31
CA ARG A 20 -10.71 7.68 -15.13
C ARG A 20 -11.28 6.33 -14.76
N ALA A 21 -11.38 6.00 -13.47
CA ALA A 21 -11.99 4.76 -13.02
C ALA A 21 -13.47 4.67 -13.47
N ARG A 22 -14.20 5.79 -13.48
CA ARG A 22 -15.57 5.83 -14.01
C ARG A 22 -15.63 5.56 -15.50
N LYS A 23 -14.67 6.03 -16.28
CA LYS A 23 -14.63 5.88 -17.74
C LYS A 23 -14.13 4.51 -18.17
N GLU A 24 -13.07 4.02 -17.52
CA GLU A 24 -12.31 2.84 -17.93
C GLU A 24 -12.65 1.59 -17.10
N GLY A 25 -13.38 1.75 -15.98
CA GLY A 25 -13.71 0.69 -15.04
C GLY A 25 -14.94 -0.14 -15.43
N ALA A 26 -15.49 -0.85 -14.45
CA ALA A 26 -16.63 -1.73 -14.62
C ALA A 26 -17.90 -0.99 -15.10
N SER A 27 -18.84 -1.72 -15.73
CA SER A 27 -20.11 -1.16 -16.13
C SER A 27 -20.88 -0.58 -14.92
N GLU A 28 -21.74 0.41 -15.16
CA GLU A 28 -22.52 1.06 -14.09
C GLU A 28 -23.41 0.08 -13.33
N GLU A 29 -23.98 -0.92 -14.02
CA GLU A 29 -24.76 -1.98 -13.38
C GLU A 29 -23.92 -2.80 -12.40
N LEU A 30 -22.70 -3.18 -12.79
CA LEU A 30 -21.78 -3.94 -11.94
C LEU A 30 -21.31 -3.11 -10.75
N ARG A 31 -21.00 -1.83 -10.96
CA ARG A 31 -20.64 -0.89 -9.90
C ARG A 31 -21.76 -0.74 -8.87
N ARG A 32 -23.01 -0.56 -9.33
CA ARG A 32 -24.19 -0.48 -8.45
C ARG A 32 -24.35 -1.75 -7.60
N LYS A 33 -24.14 -2.94 -8.20
CA LYS A 33 -24.18 -4.22 -7.49
C LYS A 33 -23.09 -4.30 -6.42
N TRP A 34 -21.88 -3.90 -6.75
CA TRP A 34 -20.74 -3.90 -5.81
C TRP A 34 -20.92 -2.88 -4.70
N ARG A 35 -21.36 -1.67 -5.03
CA ARG A 35 -21.69 -0.65 -4.03
C ARG A 35 -22.74 -1.15 -3.02
N LYS A 36 -23.81 -1.77 -3.50
CA LYS A 36 -24.83 -2.36 -2.61
C LYS A 36 -24.24 -3.39 -1.65
N ARG A 37 -23.35 -4.25 -2.15
CA ARG A 37 -22.64 -5.24 -1.32
C ARG A 37 -21.73 -4.56 -0.31
N PHE A 38 -20.99 -3.57 -0.76
CA PHE A 38 -20.05 -2.80 0.07
C PHE A 38 -20.80 -2.09 1.22
N LEU A 39 -21.90 -1.40 0.96
CA LEU A 39 -22.73 -0.79 2.00
C LEU A 39 -23.30 -1.82 2.99
N GLY A 40 -23.45 -3.08 2.56
CA GLY A 40 -23.80 -4.17 3.47
C GLY A 40 -22.65 -4.49 4.47
N LEU A 41 -21.38 -4.41 4.03
CA LEU A 41 -20.23 -4.56 4.91
C LEU A 41 -20.07 -3.37 5.86
N VAL A 42 -20.26 -2.15 5.37
CA VAL A 42 -20.24 -0.93 6.19
C VAL A 42 -21.17 -1.04 7.40
N ARG A 43 -22.39 -1.53 7.20
CA ARG A 43 -23.34 -1.76 8.30
C ARG A 43 -22.84 -2.73 9.37
N ILE A 44 -21.99 -3.68 9.00
CA ILE A 44 -21.38 -4.61 9.95
C ILE A 44 -20.30 -3.87 10.75
N TRP A 45 -19.48 -3.06 10.09
CA TRP A 45 -18.45 -2.27 10.76
C TRP A 45 -19.03 -1.22 11.70
N GLU A 46 -20.19 -0.64 11.36
CA GLU A 46 -20.92 0.31 12.21
C GLU A 46 -21.45 -0.30 13.53
N GLN A 47 -21.46 -1.63 13.64
CA GLN A 47 -21.94 -2.31 14.85
C GLN A 47 -20.86 -2.46 15.93
N GLY A 48 -19.62 -2.17 15.62
CA GLY A 48 -18.49 -2.35 16.52
C GLY A 48 -18.01 -3.82 16.63
N PRO A 49 -17.19 -4.18 17.61
CA PRO A 49 -16.65 -3.27 18.63
C PRO A 49 -15.69 -2.23 18.05
N TRP A 50 -15.69 -1.03 18.63
CA TRP A 50 -14.80 0.06 18.22
C TRP A 50 -13.56 0.15 19.11
N ILE A 51 -12.58 0.95 18.67
CA ILE A 51 -11.37 1.19 19.43
C ILE A 51 -11.73 1.97 20.69
N SER A 52 -11.33 1.45 21.85
CA SER A 52 -11.51 2.14 23.11
C SER A 52 -10.44 3.21 23.32
N SER A 53 -10.79 4.30 24.00
CA SER A 53 -9.80 5.25 24.49
C SER A 53 -8.74 4.50 25.31
N GLY A 54 -7.47 4.75 24.98
CA GLY A 54 -6.34 4.01 25.56
C GLY A 54 -6.16 4.26 27.05
N PRO A 55 -5.42 3.38 27.75
CA PRO A 55 -4.90 3.69 29.07
C PRO A 55 -4.02 4.93 29.00
N PHE A 56 -3.87 5.62 30.11
CA PHE A 56 -3.04 6.85 30.24
C PHE A 56 -3.55 8.09 29.49
N GLY A 57 -4.84 8.18 29.19
CA GLY A 57 -5.45 9.33 28.54
C GLY A 57 -5.14 9.48 27.06
N ALA A 58 -4.75 8.39 26.40
CA ALA A 58 -4.56 8.39 24.95
C ALA A 58 -5.89 8.73 24.24
N GLN A 59 -5.83 9.70 23.36
CA GLN A 59 -6.96 10.11 22.52
C GLN A 59 -7.00 9.24 21.26
N VAL A 60 -8.19 8.73 20.90
CA VAL A 60 -8.44 8.05 19.65
C VAL A 60 -9.11 9.03 18.68
N VAL A 61 -8.56 9.16 17.49
CA VAL A 61 -9.12 10.00 16.42
C VAL A 61 -9.14 9.20 15.13
N TYR A 62 -10.28 9.15 14.44
CA TYR A 62 -10.37 8.59 13.10
C TYR A 62 -9.71 9.55 12.12
N ALA A 63 -8.84 9.02 11.26
CA ALA A 63 -7.91 9.81 10.47
C ALA A 63 -8.40 10.18 9.06
N ASP A 64 -9.55 9.64 8.65
CA ASP A 64 -10.11 9.80 7.29
C ASP A 64 -10.16 11.29 6.90
N GLY A 65 -9.45 11.65 5.82
CA GLY A 65 -9.38 13.00 5.28
C GLY A 65 -8.76 14.06 6.22
N LYS A 66 -8.17 13.66 7.34
CA LYS A 66 -7.69 14.61 8.36
C LYS A 66 -6.20 14.97 8.20
N VAL A 67 -5.89 16.17 8.67
CA VAL A 67 -4.53 16.69 8.75
C VAL A 67 -4.20 16.92 10.22
N PHE A 68 -3.03 16.46 10.63
CA PHE A 68 -2.50 16.62 11.98
C PHE A 68 -1.19 17.42 11.92
N GLU A 69 -1.11 18.48 12.72
CA GLU A 69 0.10 19.26 12.91
C GLU A 69 0.77 18.84 14.23
N ILE A 70 1.98 18.30 14.15
CA ILE A 70 2.75 17.79 15.28
C ILE A 70 4.11 18.48 15.30
N GLY A 71 4.21 19.60 15.99
CA GLY A 71 5.38 20.47 15.96
C GLY A 71 5.59 21.01 14.53
N GLU A 72 6.73 20.72 13.93
CA GLU A 72 7.06 21.12 12.55
C GLU A 72 6.68 20.05 11.49
N THR A 73 5.95 19.01 11.90
CA THR A 73 5.55 17.89 11.05
C THR A 73 4.06 17.97 10.74
N THR A 74 3.72 17.95 9.47
CA THR A 74 2.35 17.78 8.99
C THR A 74 2.14 16.33 8.58
N VAL A 75 1.09 15.70 9.11
CA VAL A 75 0.66 14.35 8.74
C VAL A 75 -0.73 14.44 8.12
N ARG A 76 -0.85 14.13 6.85
CA ARG A 76 -2.10 14.17 6.11
C ARG A 76 -2.53 12.75 5.72
N PHE A 77 -3.77 12.42 6.05
CA PHE A 77 -4.42 11.18 5.59
C PHE A 77 -5.36 11.50 4.43
N THR A 78 -5.45 10.60 3.47
CA THR A 78 -6.43 10.73 2.39
C THR A 78 -7.84 10.47 2.88
N GLU A 79 -8.83 10.90 2.10
CA GLU A 79 -10.13 10.26 2.13
C GLU A 79 -9.98 8.76 1.85
N PRO A 80 -10.99 7.92 2.22
CA PRO A 80 -10.91 6.48 1.99
C PRO A 80 -10.71 6.12 0.51
N LEU A 81 -9.64 5.38 0.23
CA LEU A 81 -9.28 4.88 -1.09
C LEU A 81 -9.67 3.40 -1.19
N PHE A 82 -10.06 2.93 -2.37
CA PHE A 82 -10.35 1.51 -2.57
C PHE A 82 -9.11 0.65 -2.38
N HIS A 83 -9.24 -0.42 -1.58
CA HIS A 83 -8.22 -1.45 -1.48
C HIS A 83 -8.23 -2.32 -2.74
N GLY A 84 -7.43 -1.94 -3.73
CA GLY A 84 -7.35 -2.62 -5.02
C GLY A 84 -8.42 -2.14 -6.01
N VAL A 85 -9.29 -3.04 -6.50
CA VAL A 85 -10.37 -2.68 -7.42
C VAL A 85 -11.53 -2.01 -6.69
N GLU A 86 -12.32 -1.28 -7.45
CA GLU A 86 -13.50 -0.57 -6.96
C GLU A 86 -14.46 -1.52 -6.22
N TYR A 87 -14.85 -1.15 -5.02
CA TYR A 87 -15.76 -1.92 -4.14
C TYR A 87 -15.32 -3.36 -3.83
N ALA A 88 -14.01 -3.63 -3.85
CA ALA A 88 -13.48 -4.92 -3.42
C ALA A 88 -13.85 -5.24 -1.95
N SER A 89 -13.94 -6.55 -1.64
CA SER A 89 -14.32 -6.98 -0.29
C SER A 89 -13.38 -6.55 0.83
N PRO A 90 -12.06 -6.31 0.61
CA PRO A 90 -11.19 -5.76 1.66
C PRO A 90 -11.59 -4.35 2.11
N GLY A 91 -12.36 -3.63 1.31
CA GLY A 91 -12.88 -2.31 1.69
C GLY A 91 -11.99 -1.15 1.30
N TRP A 92 -11.70 -0.27 2.26
CA TRP A 92 -10.94 0.94 2.06
C TRP A 92 -9.65 0.96 2.85
N VAL A 93 -8.74 1.78 2.38
CA VAL A 93 -7.46 2.09 3.03
C VAL A 93 -7.26 3.61 3.04
N LEU A 94 -6.38 4.08 3.91
CA LEU A 94 -5.91 5.46 3.92
C LEU A 94 -4.44 5.48 3.51
N ALA A 95 -4.10 6.33 2.57
CA ALA A 95 -2.72 6.69 2.31
C ALA A 95 -2.29 7.81 3.26
N ILE A 96 -0.98 7.90 3.49
CA ILE A 96 -0.40 8.84 4.44
C ILE A 96 0.64 9.68 3.73
N VAL A 97 0.56 10.99 3.87
CA VAL A 97 1.58 11.94 3.43
C VAL A 97 2.14 12.65 4.67
N VAL A 98 3.44 12.59 4.85
CA VAL A 98 4.15 13.27 5.94
C VAL A 98 5.08 14.32 5.35
N GLU A 99 4.97 15.54 5.84
CA GLU A 99 5.85 16.65 5.48
C GLU A 99 6.61 17.14 6.69
N HIS A 100 7.94 17.19 6.59
CA HIS A 100 8.82 17.68 7.65
C HIS A 100 10.09 18.29 7.03
N GLY A 101 10.50 19.47 7.50
CA GLY A 101 11.74 20.12 7.06
C GLY A 101 11.84 20.32 5.54
N GLY A 102 10.72 20.56 4.85
CA GLY A 102 10.66 20.69 3.39
C GLY A 102 10.81 19.37 2.63
N LYS A 103 10.74 18.22 3.31
CA LYS A 103 10.74 16.87 2.73
C LYS A 103 9.37 16.27 2.82
N LYS A 104 9.02 15.46 1.80
CA LYS A 104 7.73 14.78 1.71
C LYS A 104 7.92 13.27 1.59
N PHE A 105 7.25 12.55 2.48
CA PHE A 105 7.13 11.09 2.45
C PHE A 105 5.69 10.72 2.11
N LEU A 106 5.49 9.73 1.23
CA LEU A 106 4.18 9.18 0.90
C LEU A 106 4.20 7.66 1.07
N TYR A 107 3.25 7.13 1.85
CA TYR A 107 2.93 5.72 1.94
C TYR A 107 1.54 5.47 1.38
N SER A 108 1.44 4.64 0.34
CA SER A 108 0.17 4.41 -0.39
C SER A 108 -0.84 3.59 0.39
N SER A 109 -0.42 2.86 1.43
CA SER A 109 -1.20 1.74 1.93
C SER A 109 -1.48 0.69 0.83
N ASP A 110 -2.50 -0.16 1.01
CA ASP A 110 -2.76 -1.34 0.17
C ASP A 110 -3.60 -1.02 -1.07
N LEU A 111 -3.07 -0.22 -2.00
CA LEU A 111 -3.71 0.12 -3.27
C LEU A 111 -3.59 -0.97 -4.34
N GLN A 112 -2.83 -2.04 -4.04
CA GLN A 112 -2.48 -3.13 -4.95
C GLN A 112 -1.84 -2.67 -6.25
N GLY A 113 -0.92 -1.70 -6.10
CA GLY A 113 -0.10 -1.34 -7.19
C GLY A 113 0.18 0.11 -7.52
N PRO A 114 -0.76 1.08 -7.63
CA PRO A 114 -2.23 1.09 -7.54
C PRO A 114 -2.92 0.45 -8.75
N ILE A 115 -4.12 -0.11 -8.56
CA ILE A 115 -4.92 -0.62 -9.67
C ILE A 115 -5.66 0.51 -10.39
N ILE A 116 -6.12 1.52 -9.66
CA ILE A 116 -6.92 2.64 -10.18
C ILE A 116 -5.99 3.74 -10.70
N GLU A 117 -6.22 4.18 -11.93
CA GLU A 117 -5.40 5.17 -12.63
C GLU A 117 -5.35 6.52 -11.91
N ASP A 118 -6.49 6.97 -11.40
CA ASP A 118 -6.60 8.23 -10.68
C ASP A 118 -5.67 8.25 -9.46
N TYR A 119 -5.45 7.11 -8.81
CA TYR A 119 -4.52 7.00 -7.68
C TYR A 119 -3.06 7.07 -8.13
N ALA A 120 -2.72 6.52 -9.30
CA ALA A 120 -1.37 6.66 -9.86
C ALA A 120 -1.08 8.12 -10.22
N GLU A 121 -2.05 8.82 -10.79
CA GLU A 121 -1.96 10.26 -11.10
C GLU A 121 -1.83 11.11 -9.84
N TRP A 122 -2.62 10.80 -8.80
CA TRP A 122 -2.52 11.49 -7.52
C TRP A 122 -1.12 11.30 -6.89
N ILE A 123 -0.60 10.06 -6.85
CA ILE A 123 0.74 9.77 -6.33
C ILE A 123 1.81 10.56 -7.10
N ALA A 124 1.69 10.62 -8.44
CA ALA A 124 2.61 11.38 -9.27
C ALA A 124 2.53 12.90 -8.98
N ALA A 125 1.32 13.43 -8.77
CA ALA A 125 1.09 14.85 -8.48
C ALA A 125 1.58 15.26 -7.08
N GLU A 126 1.58 14.34 -6.10
CA GLU A 126 2.14 14.59 -4.77
C GLU A 126 3.65 14.83 -4.81
N ALA A 127 4.35 14.28 -5.78
CA ALA A 127 5.79 14.44 -5.99
C ALA A 127 6.61 14.27 -4.68
N PRO A 128 6.51 13.14 -3.96
CA PRO A 128 7.20 12.95 -2.69
C PRO A 128 8.72 12.78 -2.90
N ASP A 129 9.53 13.14 -1.89
CA ASP A 129 10.96 12.79 -1.88
C ASP A 129 11.16 11.28 -1.67
N VAL A 130 10.29 10.66 -0.84
CA VAL A 130 10.28 9.23 -0.56
C VAL A 130 8.89 8.67 -0.79
N LEU A 131 8.80 7.66 -1.64
CA LEU A 131 7.57 6.96 -1.99
C LEU A 131 7.64 5.50 -1.55
N VAL A 132 6.64 5.04 -0.82
CA VAL A 132 6.44 3.62 -0.49
C VAL A 132 5.12 3.15 -1.07
N LEU A 133 5.17 2.19 -1.98
CA LEU A 133 4.01 1.53 -2.59
C LEU A 133 3.98 0.07 -2.16
N ASP A 134 2.78 -0.45 -1.93
CA ASP A 134 2.55 -1.88 -1.65
C ASP A 134 2.91 -2.78 -2.84
N GLY A 135 2.81 -2.25 -4.05
CA GLY A 135 3.09 -2.90 -5.32
C GLY A 135 2.00 -3.85 -5.81
N PRO A 136 2.00 -4.20 -7.11
CA PRO A 136 1.02 -5.11 -7.70
C PRO A 136 1.05 -6.50 -7.08
N ALA A 137 -0.14 -7.03 -6.74
CA ALA A 137 -0.29 -8.35 -6.12
C ALA A 137 -0.17 -9.48 -7.18
N THR A 138 1.00 -9.61 -7.80
CA THR A 138 1.25 -10.52 -8.94
C THR A 138 1.06 -12.00 -8.60
N TYR A 139 1.18 -12.38 -7.33
CA TYR A 139 0.91 -13.73 -6.84
C TYR A 139 -0.57 -14.13 -6.89
N LEU A 140 -1.50 -13.17 -7.07
CA LEU A 140 -2.94 -13.44 -7.20
C LEU A 140 -3.37 -13.78 -8.63
N ARG A 141 -2.46 -13.79 -9.59
CA ARG A 141 -2.74 -14.07 -11.00
C ARG A 141 -3.53 -15.37 -11.20
N GLY A 142 -4.62 -15.29 -11.92
CA GLY A 142 -5.47 -16.44 -12.25
C GLY A 142 -6.80 -16.43 -11.50
N PRO A 143 -7.09 -17.42 -10.64
CA PRO A 143 -8.41 -17.54 -10.03
C PRO A 143 -8.83 -16.38 -9.11
N LEU A 144 -7.85 -15.69 -8.54
CA LEU A 144 -8.10 -14.62 -7.54
C LEU A 144 -8.10 -13.23 -8.17
N GLN A 145 -7.35 -13.03 -9.26
CA GLN A 145 -7.28 -11.75 -9.95
C GLN A 145 -7.15 -11.95 -11.46
N ALA A 146 -8.03 -11.30 -12.22
CA ALA A 146 -7.99 -11.34 -13.69
C ALA A 146 -6.68 -10.76 -14.23
N ALA A 147 -6.17 -11.34 -15.33
CA ALA A 147 -4.94 -10.91 -15.96
C ALA A 147 -4.97 -9.41 -16.34
N ALA A 148 -6.07 -8.94 -16.91
CA ALA A 148 -6.23 -7.53 -17.29
C ALA A 148 -6.14 -6.57 -16.09
N THR A 149 -6.72 -6.94 -14.95
CA THR A 149 -6.61 -6.15 -13.70
C THR A 149 -5.16 -6.08 -13.23
N LEU A 150 -4.45 -7.19 -13.28
CA LEU A 150 -3.05 -7.24 -12.88
C LEU A 150 -2.15 -6.44 -13.84
N GLU A 151 -2.38 -6.54 -15.14
CA GLU A 151 -1.65 -5.73 -16.14
C GLU A 151 -1.90 -4.23 -15.95
N ARG A 152 -3.14 -3.86 -15.61
CA ARG A 152 -3.51 -2.50 -15.21
C ARG A 152 -2.70 -2.05 -13.99
N ALA A 153 -2.65 -2.84 -12.93
CA ALA A 153 -1.87 -2.57 -11.72
C ALA A 153 -0.37 -2.39 -12.01
N ILE A 154 0.22 -3.28 -12.82
CA ILE A 154 1.64 -3.22 -13.18
C ILE A 154 1.96 -1.94 -13.98
N ARG A 155 1.12 -1.59 -14.95
CA ARG A 155 1.27 -0.37 -15.73
C ARG A 155 1.17 0.86 -14.85
N ASN A 156 0.12 0.96 -14.04
CA ASN A 156 -0.13 2.10 -13.16
C ASN A 156 0.96 2.25 -12.09
N CYS A 157 1.51 1.13 -11.58
CA CYS A 157 2.67 1.15 -10.69
C CYS A 157 3.87 1.83 -11.36
N ALA A 158 4.18 1.42 -12.59
CA ALA A 158 5.29 2.02 -13.34
C ALA A 158 5.05 3.51 -13.66
N GLU A 159 3.81 3.89 -13.95
CA GLU A 159 3.42 5.28 -14.17
C GLU A 159 3.56 6.12 -12.88
N ALA A 160 3.10 5.62 -11.74
CA ALA A 160 3.25 6.26 -10.44
C ALA A 160 4.72 6.47 -10.08
N VAL A 161 5.55 5.43 -10.22
CA VAL A 161 7.00 5.50 -9.94
C VAL A 161 7.69 6.55 -10.84
N ARG A 162 7.43 6.53 -12.15
CA ARG A 162 8.00 7.51 -13.08
C ARG A 162 7.50 8.94 -12.84
N GLY A 163 6.20 9.07 -12.59
CA GLY A 163 5.55 10.38 -12.42
C GLY A 163 5.92 11.06 -11.11
N ALA A 164 6.01 10.34 -10.03
CA ALA A 164 6.37 10.85 -8.72
C ALA A 164 7.78 11.44 -8.68
N ARG A 165 8.72 10.94 -9.50
CA ARG A 165 10.12 11.38 -9.54
C ARG A 165 10.77 11.39 -8.14
N ALA A 166 10.30 10.51 -7.26
CA ALA A 166 10.80 10.43 -5.91
C ALA A 166 12.31 10.08 -5.91
N ARG A 167 13.04 10.64 -4.97
CA ARG A 167 14.46 10.33 -4.78
C ARG A 167 14.66 8.86 -4.38
N VAL A 168 13.72 8.32 -3.59
CA VAL A 168 13.68 6.91 -3.18
C VAL A 168 12.27 6.40 -3.40
N THR A 169 12.13 5.31 -4.16
CA THR A 169 10.86 4.59 -4.31
C THR A 169 11.03 3.16 -3.84
N ILE A 170 10.21 2.75 -2.88
CA ILE A 170 10.21 1.41 -2.31
C ILE A 170 8.94 0.69 -2.77
N LEU A 171 9.11 -0.50 -3.36
CA LEU A 171 8.01 -1.43 -3.63
C LEU A 171 8.01 -2.51 -2.55
N ASP A 172 6.87 -2.67 -1.88
CA ASP A 172 6.79 -3.43 -0.64
C ASP A 172 6.00 -4.75 -0.79
N HIS A 173 5.33 -5.14 0.23
CA HIS A 173 4.89 -6.48 0.62
C HIS A 173 3.96 -7.19 -0.38
N HIS A 174 3.09 -6.52 -1.11
CA HIS A 174 2.23 -7.19 -2.10
C HIS A 174 3.05 -7.73 -3.26
N LEU A 175 3.97 -6.94 -3.78
CA LEU A 175 4.80 -7.34 -4.91
C LEU A 175 5.81 -8.43 -4.54
N THR A 176 6.48 -8.27 -3.40
CA THR A 176 7.61 -9.12 -3.00
C THR A 176 7.22 -10.54 -2.57
N ARG A 177 5.92 -10.88 -2.54
CA ARG A 177 5.43 -12.26 -2.35
C ARG A 177 5.61 -13.16 -3.56
N GLU A 178 5.79 -12.59 -4.75
CA GLU A 178 5.99 -13.34 -6.01
C GLU A 178 7.50 -13.47 -6.31
N PRO A 179 8.05 -14.69 -6.46
CA PRO A 179 9.48 -14.86 -6.75
C PRO A 179 9.97 -14.20 -8.04
N ARG A 180 9.09 -13.97 -9.01
CA ARG A 180 9.41 -13.30 -10.28
C ARG A 180 8.93 -11.86 -10.33
N PHE A 181 8.79 -11.22 -9.17
CA PHE A 181 8.27 -9.87 -9.07
C PHE A 181 9.03 -8.83 -9.91
N ARG A 182 10.36 -8.98 -10.03
CA ARG A 182 11.19 -8.08 -10.85
C ARG A 182 10.86 -8.15 -12.32
N ASP A 183 10.61 -9.36 -12.85
CA ASP A 183 10.21 -9.54 -14.24
C ASP A 183 8.82 -8.97 -14.49
N ALA A 184 7.91 -9.17 -13.56
CA ALA A 184 6.54 -8.67 -13.65
C ALA A 184 6.49 -7.14 -13.63
N CYS A 185 7.28 -6.48 -12.78
CA CYS A 185 7.31 -5.02 -12.63
C CYS A 185 8.61 -4.39 -13.14
N ARG A 186 9.19 -4.96 -14.20
CA ARG A 186 10.47 -4.53 -14.78
C ARG A 186 10.54 -3.02 -15.03
N GLU A 187 9.48 -2.39 -15.52
CA GLU A 187 9.46 -0.97 -15.82
C GLU A 187 9.59 -0.11 -14.56
N ALA A 188 8.94 -0.47 -13.47
CA ALA A 188 9.07 0.24 -12.19
C ALA A 188 10.48 0.13 -11.63
N PHE A 189 11.10 -1.06 -11.67
CA PHE A 189 12.49 -1.26 -11.26
C PHE A 189 13.48 -0.54 -12.18
N SER A 190 13.23 -0.52 -13.48
CA SER A 190 14.05 0.25 -14.44
C SER A 190 13.93 1.76 -14.21
N ALA A 191 12.85 2.23 -13.63
CA ALA A 191 12.66 3.63 -13.24
C ALA A 191 13.30 3.96 -11.87
N GLY A 192 13.99 3.02 -11.23
CA GLY A 192 14.75 3.25 -10.01
C GLY A 192 14.08 2.77 -8.73
N ALA A 193 12.95 2.06 -8.81
CA ALA A 193 12.33 1.48 -7.61
C ALA A 193 13.23 0.38 -7.01
N ILE A 194 13.19 0.26 -5.69
CA ILE A 194 13.88 -0.78 -4.91
C ILE A 194 12.87 -1.49 -3.99
N THR A 195 13.25 -2.61 -3.41
CA THR A 195 12.43 -3.27 -2.38
C THR A 195 12.75 -2.72 -0.98
N GLY A 196 11.85 -2.96 -0.01
CA GLY A 196 12.13 -2.61 1.39
C GLY A 196 13.38 -3.28 1.93
N ALA A 197 13.68 -4.52 1.54
CA ALA A 197 14.92 -5.20 1.91
C ALA A 197 16.15 -4.47 1.35
N GLU A 198 16.13 -4.07 0.08
CA GLU A 198 17.24 -3.33 -0.55
C GLU A 198 17.45 -1.95 0.07
N ALA A 199 16.39 -1.28 0.49
CA ALA A 199 16.47 -0.03 1.23
C ALA A 199 17.24 -0.20 2.58
N LEU A 200 17.25 -1.41 3.13
CA LEU A 200 18.03 -1.80 4.31
C LEU A 200 19.41 -2.39 3.96
N GLY A 201 19.81 -2.40 2.68
CA GLY A 201 21.06 -3.01 2.23
C GLY A 201 21.04 -4.55 2.25
N LEU A 202 19.84 -5.16 2.26
CA LEU A 202 19.64 -6.61 2.32
C LEU A 202 19.08 -7.13 0.98
N PRO A 203 19.42 -8.35 0.57
CA PRO A 203 18.74 -8.99 -0.55
C PRO A 203 17.34 -9.42 -0.15
N PRO A 204 16.32 -9.25 -1.02
CA PRO A 204 14.98 -9.74 -0.77
C PRO A 204 14.96 -11.23 -0.45
N LEU A 205 14.10 -11.63 0.50
CA LEU A 205 13.97 -13.03 0.91
C LEU A 205 13.55 -13.92 -0.28
N THR A 206 12.66 -13.43 -1.12
CA THR A 206 12.17 -14.12 -2.33
C THR A 206 13.28 -14.42 -3.34
N ASP A 207 14.29 -13.56 -3.47
CA ASP A 207 15.46 -13.81 -4.33
C ASP A 207 16.30 -14.98 -3.80
N ARG A 208 16.29 -15.21 -2.48
CA ARG A 208 17.01 -16.31 -1.82
C ARG A 208 16.29 -17.67 -1.97
N LEU A 209 14.95 -17.67 -2.12
CA LEU A 209 14.17 -18.91 -2.19
C LEU A 209 14.65 -19.82 -3.33
N SER A 210 14.89 -19.29 -4.52
CA SER A 210 15.40 -20.05 -5.66
C SER A 210 16.77 -20.67 -5.37
N THR A 211 17.66 -19.93 -4.72
CA THR A 211 18.98 -20.39 -4.32
C THR A 211 18.90 -21.49 -3.25
N TRP A 212 18.04 -21.33 -2.26
CA TRP A 212 17.86 -22.34 -1.20
C TRP A 212 17.24 -23.62 -1.75
N LYS A 213 16.26 -23.50 -2.66
CA LYS A 213 15.67 -24.64 -3.36
C LYS A 213 16.72 -25.42 -4.17
N ALA A 214 17.54 -24.72 -4.94
CA ALA A 214 18.60 -25.33 -5.74
C ALA A 214 19.67 -26.05 -4.88
N LYS A 215 19.91 -25.58 -3.66
CA LYS A 215 20.86 -26.18 -2.70
C LYS A 215 20.22 -27.22 -1.77
N GLY A 216 18.94 -27.56 -1.93
CA GLY A 216 18.23 -28.50 -1.07
C GLY A 216 18.04 -28.01 0.39
N LYS A 217 18.13 -26.69 0.63
CA LYS A 217 18.07 -26.07 1.96
C LYS A 217 16.76 -25.34 2.23
N LEU A 218 15.78 -25.46 1.35
CA LEU A 218 14.58 -24.65 1.45
C LEU A 218 13.80 -24.90 2.75
N GLU A 219 13.61 -26.17 3.15
CA GLU A 219 12.88 -26.51 4.36
C GLU A 219 13.58 -26.01 5.62
N GLU A 220 14.90 -26.25 5.74
CA GLU A 220 15.71 -25.73 6.84
C GLU A 220 15.57 -24.20 6.97
N MET A 221 15.68 -23.48 5.84
CA MET A 221 15.63 -22.02 5.85
C MET A 221 14.24 -21.48 6.13
N VAL A 222 13.17 -22.21 5.75
CA VAL A 222 11.79 -21.86 6.10
C VAL A 222 11.57 -22.00 7.61
N GLU A 223 12.05 -23.08 8.23
CA GLU A 223 11.93 -23.26 9.68
C GLU A 223 12.74 -22.19 10.45
N ARG A 224 13.92 -21.85 10.00
CA ARG A 224 14.71 -20.76 10.59
C ARG A 224 14.01 -19.39 10.45
N ALA A 225 13.34 -19.14 9.30
CA ALA A 225 12.55 -17.93 9.13
C ALA A 225 11.38 -17.87 10.12
N ARG A 226 10.66 -19.00 10.31
CA ARG A 226 9.57 -19.11 11.29
C ARG A 226 10.04 -18.90 12.73
N ALA A 227 11.25 -19.32 13.03
CA ALA A 227 11.89 -19.10 14.34
C ALA A 227 12.42 -17.67 14.55
N GLY A 228 12.30 -16.77 13.56
CA GLY A 228 12.89 -15.43 13.61
C GLY A 228 14.41 -15.39 13.47
N GLU A 229 15.06 -16.52 13.20
CA GLU A 229 16.51 -16.60 13.13
C GLU A 229 17.12 -15.92 11.90
N LEU A 230 16.33 -15.68 10.86
CA LEU A 230 16.79 -14.96 9.66
C LEU A 230 16.83 -13.44 9.87
N ASP A 231 16.09 -12.94 10.85
CA ASP A 231 16.04 -11.51 11.19
C ASP A 231 17.25 -11.09 12.06
N SER A 232 18.01 -12.07 12.60
CA SER A 232 19.22 -11.81 13.39
C SER A 232 20.34 -11.09 12.60
N HIS A 233 20.19 -10.97 11.29
CA HIS A 233 21.09 -10.22 10.40
C HIS A 233 20.53 -8.87 9.95
N LEU A 234 19.34 -8.46 10.44
CA LEU A 234 18.90 -7.09 10.26
C LEU A 234 19.92 -6.17 10.91
N PRO A 235 20.44 -5.16 10.20
CA PRO A 235 21.34 -4.20 10.82
C PRO A 235 20.62 -3.60 12.02
N SER A 236 21.26 -3.61 13.18
CA SER A 236 20.77 -2.98 14.41
C SER A 236 20.60 -1.44 14.28
N ARG A 237 20.97 -0.91 13.15
CA ARG A 237 20.77 0.46 12.71
C ARG A 237 19.63 0.46 11.70
N GLY A 238 18.57 1.22 11.98
CA GLY A 238 17.49 1.51 11.03
C GLY A 238 18.02 1.95 9.66
N LEU A 239 17.12 2.31 8.74
CA LEU A 239 17.46 2.88 7.44
C LEU A 239 18.72 3.71 7.55
N SER A 240 19.77 3.36 6.78
CA SER A 240 20.96 4.19 6.73
C SER A 240 20.50 5.61 6.39
N VAL A 241 20.72 6.54 7.31
CA VAL A 241 20.30 7.95 7.18
C VAL A 241 20.84 8.54 5.87
N ASP A 242 21.95 7.99 5.36
CA ASP A 242 22.56 8.38 4.09
C ASP A 242 21.70 8.10 2.85
N LEU A 243 20.80 7.11 2.88
CA LEU A 243 19.84 6.86 1.77
C LEU A 243 18.85 8.00 1.60
N LEU A 244 18.55 8.72 2.64
CA LEU A 244 17.59 9.82 2.64
C LEU A 244 18.26 11.19 2.58
N GLY A 245 19.56 11.31 2.90
CA GLY A 245 20.30 12.57 2.97
C GLY A 245 19.63 13.56 3.94
N LEU A 246 19.08 13.04 5.07
CA LEU A 246 18.49 13.77 6.17
C LEU A 246 19.56 14.15 7.18
#